data_5cdbc3523018b054bfade2b6b5655dc6
#
_entry.id   5cdbc3523018b054bfade2b6b5655dc6
#
_cell.length_a   1.000
_cell.length_b   1.000
_cell.length_c   1.000
_cell.angle_alpha   90.00
_cell.angle_beta   90.00
_cell.angle_gamma   90.00
#
_symmetry.space_group_name_H-M   'P 1'
#
loop_
_entity.id
_entity.type
_entity.pdbx_description
1 polymer ?
#
loop_
_entity_poly.entity_id
_entity_poly.type
_entity_poly.pdbx_seq_one_letter_code
_entity_poly.pdbx_strand_id
1 'polypeptide(L)'
;VRSYSKNTTRTGQESGIVGTNTPTKYQTGRYLLFVLVGGVLGVVGLKSFGDPESSTQDDKDHYVSQGNTLAASTSPLELLASPIYASPSEFCVALAKILAIVGENSSLSPDIIASHSDSFFSTHHPTSTTQRPHVIIYPQSTEEVSQILKICHEYNVPVVANSGLTSLEGQNMHTRGPESISLSFAHLDKIVSFHPDDLDVVVQPGVGWQDLDDFLKSSPNGKHLMFGPDPGIGATIAGMVGTSASGTNAYKYGTMKENVVNLTVVLADGTIIKTKQRPRKSSAGYDLTRLFIGSEGTLGIITEITVKLHVRPVKELVTVATFPDIKHAAATAQYLIARSGLHLNAIEILDSTMMSFVNESAIDDSKKFIEKPTLFFKIGGHSQEIIDEQVKLVREVAEQNNVVKFQSSNNEEENAILWSARRQGLWSTIQYGSKILEDPEDIQVWTTDIAVPISNLAQVISETNDDLNASGFYKKFSVMGHIGDGNCHFLLLYNTKDYGKAKVLVDRMVERALKLEGTSTGEHGVGIGKRKYLETELGTTSVDLMRHIKLLLDPKRILNPDKIFKIDPNDKLDEMMDGGEVKEGSGCC
;
A
#
# COMPACT_ATOMS: atom_id res chain seq x y z
N VAL A 1 -2.32 -49.96 -30.73
CA VAL A 1 -1.75 -50.95 -31.67
C VAL A 1 -0.49 -50.35 -32.27
N ARG A 2 0.62 -51.08 -32.06
CA ARG A 2 1.98 -50.95 -32.62
C ARG A 2 2.83 -49.79 -32.03
N SER A 3 3.78 -49.98 -31.13
CA SER A 3 4.98 -50.86 -31.03
C SER A 3 6.02 -50.66 -32.14
N TYR A 4 7.19 -50.21 -31.76
CA TYR A 4 8.54 -50.66 -32.14
C TYR A 4 9.55 -49.81 -31.34
N SER A 5 10.30 -50.22 -30.38
CA SER A 5 11.26 -51.32 -30.17
C SER A 5 12.62 -51.10 -30.84
N LYS A 6 13.57 -50.83 -29.95
CA LYS A 6 14.92 -51.48 -29.80
C LYS A 6 16.12 -51.05 -30.65
N ASN A 7 17.16 -50.75 -29.87
CA ASN A 7 18.55 -51.31 -29.88
C ASN A 7 19.55 -50.57 -30.79
N THR A 8 20.83 -50.36 -30.45
CA THR A 8 21.81 -51.09 -29.66
C THR A 8 23.09 -50.25 -29.47
N THR A 9 23.64 -50.27 -28.27
CA THR A 9 25.03 -50.48 -27.80
C THR A 9 26.24 -50.31 -28.74
N ARG A 10 27.28 -49.58 -28.30
CA ARG A 10 28.65 -50.10 -27.95
C ARG A 10 29.64 -48.92 -27.79
N THR A 11 30.25 -48.83 -26.62
CA THR A 11 31.65 -49.10 -26.22
C THR A 11 32.72 -48.36 -27.04
N GLY A 12 33.62 -47.62 -26.50
CA GLY A 12 34.52 -47.77 -25.42
C GLY A 12 35.76 -46.90 -25.59
N GLN A 13 36.44 -46.75 -24.53
CA GLN A 13 37.88 -46.57 -24.33
C GLN A 13 38.43 -45.17 -24.00
N GLU A 14 39.09 -45.24 -22.87
CA GLU A 14 39.95 -44.26 -22.22
C GLU A 14 41.22 -43.95 -23.03
N SER A 15 41.73 -42.73 -22.85
CA SER A 15 43.18 -42.53 -22.63
C SER A 15 43.42 -41.14 -22.04
N GLY A 16 44.05 -41.11 -20.87
CA GLY A 16 44.48 -39.89 -20.20
C GLY A 16 45.78 -39.34 -20.81
N ILE A 17 45.97 -38.04 -20.65
CA ILE A 17 47.31 -37.44 -20.62
C ILE A 17 47.29 -36.28 -19.62
N VAL A 18 48.18 -36.36 -18.65
CA VAL A 18 48.59 -35.33 -17.70
C VAL A 18 49.39 -34.28 -18.45
N GLY A 19 49.07 -33.03 -18.29
CA GLY A 19 49.83 -31.90 -18.83
C GLY A 19 49.87 -30.75 -17.83
N THR A 20 50.99 -30.62 -17.16
CA THR A 20 51.42 -29.48 -16.34
C THR A 20 51.59 -28.22 -17.21
N ASN A 21 51.02 -27.07 -16.83
CA ASN A 21 51.36 -25.79 -17.41
C ASN A 21 51.65 -24.72 -16.35
N THR A 22 52.87 -24.26 -16.40
CA THR A 22 53.43 -23.07 -15.74
C THR A 22 52.82 -21.75 -16.25
N PRO A 23 52.82 -20.69 -15.43
CA PRO A 23 52.16 -19.42 -15.80
C PRO A 23 53.05 -18.57 -16.67
N THR A 24 52.52 -18.07 -17.78
CA THR A 24 53.14 -17.12 -18.66
C THR A 24 53.00 -15.67 -18.10
N LYS A 25 54.15 -15.00 -18.00
CA LYS A 25 54.26 -13.58 -17.66
C LYS A 25 53.53 -12.73 -18.69
N TYR A 26 52.62 -11.86 -18.25
CA TYR A 26 52.07 -10.79 -19.06
C TYR A 26 52.85 -9.51 -18.83
N GLN A 27 53.19 -8.84 -19.95
CA GLN A 27 53.94 -7.62 -20.06
C GLN A 27 53.28 -6.41 -19.38
N THR A 28 53.92 -5.90 -18.37
CA THR A 28 53.77 -4.52 -17.87
C THR A 28 54.58 -3.60 -18.76
N GLY A 29 53.95 -2.89 -19.67
CA GLY A 29 54.68 -2.00 -20.50
C GLY A 29 53.86 -1.11 -21.46
N ARG A 30 52.69 -0.59 -21.06
CA ARG A 30 51.96 0.37 -21.89
C ARG A 30 51.01 1.36 -21.19
N TYR A 31 51.09 1.52 -19.86
CA TYR A 31 50.24 2.45 -19.13
C TYR A 31 50.95 3.66 -18.49
N LEU A 32 52.20 3.94 -18.85
CA LEU A 32 52.93 5.05 -18.25
C LEU A 32 53.02 6.31 -19.16
N LEU A 33 52.29 6.36 -20.28
CA LEU A 33 52.38 7.52 -21.20
C LEU A 33 51.07 8.35 -21.26
N PHE A 34 50.04 8.00 -20.51
CA PHE A 34 48.78 8.77 -20.48
C PHE A 34 48.60 9.61 -19.22
N VAL A 35 49.45 9.51 -18.21
CA VAL A 35 49.36 10.29 -16.96
C VAL A 35 50.10 11.64 -17.03
N LEU A 36 50.98 11.83 -17.99
CA LEU A 36 51.77 13.06 -18.10
C LEU A 36 51.20 14.13 -19.05
N VAL A 37 50.14 13.82 -19.83
CA VAL A 37 49.49 14.82 -20.70
C VAL A 37 48.23 15.40 -20.03
N GLY A 38 47.65 14.74 -19.02
CA GLY A 38 46.53 15.26 -18.23
C GLY A 38 46.90 16.30 -17.16
N GLY A 39 48.18 16.36 -16.78
CA GLY A 39 48.67 17.23 -15.71
C GLY A 39 48.97 18.67 -16.09
N VAL A 40 49.08 19.00 -17.37
CA VAL A 40 49.45 20.35 -17.82
C VAL A 40 48.25 21.19 -18.27
N LEU A 41 47.10 20.58 -18.53
CA LEU A 41 45.86 21.30 -18.84
C LEU A 41 44.96 21.57 -17.60
N GLY A 42 45.32 21.05 -16.43
CA GLY A 42 44.59 21.28 -15.18
C GLY A 42 44.97 22.52 -14.38
N VAL A 43 46.05 23.21 -14.74
CA VAL A 43 46.57 24.36 -13.94
C VAL A 43 46.17 25.73 -14.50
N VAL A 44 45.53 25.78 -15.67
CA VAL A 44 45.07 27.07 -16.26
C VAL A 44 43.60 27.36 -15.97
N GLY A 45 42.84 26.38 -15.37
CA GLY A 45 41.42 26.54 -15.07
C GLY A 45 41.07 26.96 -13.65
N LEU A 46 42.06 27.19 -12.76
CA LEU A 46 41.81 27.43 -11.31
C LEU A 46 41.99 28.89 -10.86
N LYS A 47 41.67 29.86 -11.73
CA LYS A 47 41.59 31.27 -11.32
C LYS A 47 40.31 31.93 -11.80
N SER A 48 39.17 31.43 -11.41
CA SER A 48 37.87 32.13 -11.43
C SER A 48 36.81 31.36 -10.64
N PHE A 49 37.07 31.05 -9.40
CA PHE A 49 36.01 30.79 -8.46
C PHE A 49 36.11 31.86 -7.38
N GLY A 50 35.29 32.87 -7.52
CA GLY A 50 35.02 33.84 -6.48
C GLY A 50 34.26 33.16 -5.31
N ASP A 51 34.38 33.73 -4.13
CA ASP A 51 33.73 33.31 -2.90
C ASP A 51 32.22 33.10 -3.07
N PRO A 52 31.59 32.20 -2.33
CA PRO A 52 30.15 32.02 -2.39
C PRO A 52 29.47 33.22 -1.73
N GLU A 53 29.17 34.24 -2.52
CA GLU A 53 28.22 35.26 -2.08
C GLU A 53 26.81 34.68 -2.08
N SER A 54 26.07 35.05 -1.04
CA SER A 54 24.69 34.74 -0.70
C SER A 54 23.79 34.55 -1.94
N SER A 55 23.11 33.38 -2.02
CA SER A 55 22.03 33.14 -2.97
C SER A 55 20.93 34.19 -2.76
N THR A 56 20.73 35.04 -3.74
CA THR A 56 19.71 36.09 -3.75
C THR A 56 18.32 35.48 -4.01
N GLN A 57 17.27 36.20 -3.63
CA GLN A 57 15.85 35.82 -3.79
C GLN A 57 15.52 35.44 -5.25
N ASP A 58 16.21 36.02 -6.24
CA ASP A 58 16.03 35.78 -7.68
C ASP A 58 16.39 34.36 -8.14
N ASP A 59 17.35 33.68 -7.44
CA ASP A 59 17.73 32.30 -7.79
C ASP A 59 16.64 31.28 -7.39
N LYS A 60 15.82 31.61 -6.39
CA LYS A 60 14.70 30.75 -5.94
C LYS A 60 13.53 30.77 -6.93
N ASP A 61 13.24 31.92 -7.51
CA ASP A 61 12.14 32.07 -8.49
C ASP A 61 12.51 31.43 -9.84
N HIS A 62 13.81 31.37 -10.17
CA HIS A 62 14.28 30.75 -11.40
C HIS A 62 14.16 29.21 -11.42
N TYR A 63 14.20 28.57 -10.23
CA TYR A 63 14.09 27.12 -10.08
C TYR A 63 12.68 26.58 -10.36
N VAL A 64 11.65 27.41 -10.23
CA VAL A 64 10.24 27.02 -10.33
C VAL A 64 9.55 27.55 -11.59
N SER A 65 10.08 28.63 -12.21
CA SER A 65 9.42 29.31 -13.33
C SER A 65 9.76 28.78 -14.72
N GLN A 66 10.85 28.01 -14.87
CA GLN A 66 11.22 27.39 -16.14
C GLN A 66 10.97 25.89 -16.08
N GLY A 67 9.89 25.41 -16.67
CA GLY A 67 9.49 24.01 -16.81
C GLY A 67 10.48 23.15 -17.62
N ASN A 68 11.78 23.38 -17.47
CA ASN A 68 12.83 22.61 -18.13
C ASN A 68 13.98 22.35 -17.16
N THR A 69 14.19 21.06 -16.90
CA THR A 69 15.33 20.45 -16.23
C THR A 69 15.58 20.93 -14.81
N LEU A 70 15.06 20.17 -13.87
CA LEU A 70 15.51 20.21 -12.49
C LEU A 70 17.02 19.98 -12.46
N ALA A 71 17.79 21.02 -12.10
CA ALA A 71 19.25 20.99 -12.19
C ALA A 71 19.90 20.11 -11.10
N ALA A 72 19.16 19.82 -10.01
CA ALA A 72 19.59 18.95 -8.93
C ALA A 72 18.89 17.59 -8.98
N SER A 73 19.44 16.59 -8.32
CA SER A 73 18.84 15.24 -8.24
C SER A 73 17.72 15.14 -7.23
N THR A 74 17.54 16.15 -6.36
CA THR A 74 16.54 16.19 -5.29
C THR A 74 15.90 17.57 -5.24
N SER A 75 14.72 17.66 -4.62
CA SER A 75 13.99 18.92 -4.45
C SER A 75 13.66 19.13 -2.96
N PRO A 76 14.56 19.76 -2.18
CA PRO A 76 14.32 20.12 -0.80
C PRO A 76 13.07 20.99 -0.64
N LEU A 77 12.27 20.71 0.38
CA LEU A 77 10.98 21.38 0.58
C LEU A 77 11.12 22.89 0.71
N GLU A 78 12.11 23.35 1.45
CA GLU A 78 12.38 24.77 1.72
C GLU A 78 12.79 25.58 0.49
N LEU A 79 13.19 24.91 -0.59
CA LEU A 79 13.54 25.55 -1.87
C LEU A 79 12.36 25.61 -2.85
N LEU A 80 11.21 25.03 -2.50
CA LEU A 80 10.04 25.03 -3.36
C LEU A 80 9.20 26.30 -3.15
N ALA A 81 8.68 26.85 -4.24
CA ALA A 81 7.59 27.83 -4.15
C ALA A 81 6.25 27.14 -3.89
N SER A 82 5.31 27.84 -3.27
CA SER A 82 3.95 27.33 -3.12
C SER A 82 3.26 27.12 -4.48
N PRO A 83 2.44 26.07 -4.65
CA PRO A 83 1.68 25.87 -5.88
C PRO A 83 0.64 26.98 -6.07
N ILE A 84 0.37 27.30 -7.34
CA ILE A 84 -0.68 28.25 -7.71
C ILE A 84 -1.80 27.44 -8.35
N TYR A 85 -2.98 27.49 -7.75
CA TYR A 85 -4.18 26.82 -8.24
C TYR A 85 -5.14 27.80 -8.88
N ALA A 86 -6.13 27.27 -9.62
CA ALA A 86 -7.17 28.03 -10.28
C ALA A 86 -7.88 29.02 -9.34
N SER A 87 -8.04 30.26 -9.77
CA SER A 87 -9.00 31.17 -9.14
C SER A 87 -10.45 30.68 -9.39
N PRO A 88 -11.45 31.11 -8.61
CA PRO A 88 -12.84 30.73 -8.85
C PRO A 88 -13.33 31.01 -10.29
N SER A 89 -12.89 32.10 -10.92
CA SER A 89 -13.25 32.41 -12.31
C SER A 89 -12.59 31.48 -13.32
N GLU A 90 -11.31 31.10 -13.15
CA GLU A 90 -10.61 30.14 -13.99
C GLU A 90 -11.20 28.74 -13.81
N PHE A 91 -11.50 28.37 -12.57
CA PHE A 91 -12.17 27.11 -12.25
C PHE A 91 -13.53 26.99 -12.97
N CYS A 92 -14.38 28.02 -12.95
CA CYS A 92 -15.65 28.01 -13.67
C CYS A 92 -15.48 27.77 -15.17
N VAL A 93 -14.46 28.35 -15.80
CA VAL A 93 -14.16 28.12 -17.22
C VAL A 93 -13.70 26.68 -17.45
N ALA A 94 -12.79 26.16 -16.61
CA ALA A 94 -12.33 24.78 -16.68
C ALA A 94 -13.49 23.80 -16.50
N LEU A 95 -14.33 24.00 -15.48
CA LEU A 95 -15.49 23.17 -15.20
C LEU A 95 -16.47 23.12 -16.38
N ALA A 96 -16.78 24.26 -16.99
CA ALA A 96 -17.65 24.29 -18.17
C ALA A 96 -17.10 23.46 -19.33
N LYS A 97 -15.77 23.51 -19.57
CA LYS A 97 -15.10 22.66 -20.58
C LYS A 97 -15.18 21.17 -20.22
N ILE A 98 -14.97 20.82 -18.96
CA ILE A 98 -15.03 19.43 -18.46
C ILE A 98 -16.46 18.89 -18.61
N LEU A 99 -17.48 19.65 -18.18
CA LEU A 99 -18.87 19.24 -18.30
C LEU A 99 -19.32 19.06 -19.76
N ALA A 100 -18.73 19.82 -20.69
CA ALA A 100 -18.98 19.63 -22.13
C ALA A 100 -18.44 18.26 -22.66
N ILE A 101 -17.43 17.69 -21.98
CA ILE A 101 -16.88 16.36 -22.33
C ILE A 101 -17.74 15.26 -21.73
N VAL A 102 -18.05 15.33 -20.44
CA VAL A 102 -18.66 14.22 -19.69
C VAL A 102 -20.19 14.24 -19.71
N GLY A 103 -20.81 15.35 -20.11
CA GLY A 103 -22.28 15.48 -20.16
C GLY A 103 -22.91 15.26 -18.78
N GLU A 104 -23.84 14.30 -18.71
CA GLU A 104 -24.57 13.95 -17.49
C GLU A 104 -23.74 13.10 -16.49
N ASN A 105 -22.54 12.68 -16.87
CA ASN A 105 -21.68 11.87 -16.00
C ASN A 105 -20.95 12.73 -14.96
N SER A 106 -21.70 13.49 -14.20
CA SER A 106 -21.21 14.34 -13.10
C SER A 106 -22.24 14.49 -11.99
N SER A 107 -21.83 14.85 -10.80
CA SER A 107 -22.73 15.11 -9.68
C SER A 107 -22.28 16.30 -8.85
N LEU A 108 -23.24 17.18 -8.54
CA LEU A 108 -23.13 18.32 -7.61
C LEU A 108 -23.91 18.05 -6.31
N SER A 109 -24.44 16.82 -6.11
CA SER A 109 -25.19 16.47 -4.90
C SER A 109 -24.29 16.57 -3.67
N PRO A 110 -24.69 17.32 -2.63
CA PRO A 110 -23.90 17.44 -1.40
C PRO A 110 -23.59 16.10 -0.73
N ASP A 111 -24.52 15.14 -0.74
CA ASP A 111 -24.34 13.81 -0.14
C ASP A 111 -23.29 12.99 -0.92
N ILE A 112 -23.32 13.08 -2.25
CA ILE A 112 -22.34 12.41 -3.10
C ILE A 112 -20.96 13.05 -2.95
N ILE A 113 -20.89 14.39 -2.88
CA ILE A 113 -19.65 15.12 -2.61
C ILE A 113 -19.08 14.71 -1.25
N ALA A 114 -19.90 14.66 -0.21
CA ALA A 114 -19.47 14.25 1.13
C ALA A 114 -18.90 12.82 1.12
N SER A 115 -19.59 11.86 0.49
CA SER A 115 -19.15 10.46 0.44
C SER A 115 -17.89 10.24 -0.39
N HIS A 116 -17.54 11.14 -1.31
CA HIS A 116 -16.31 11.08 -2.12
C HIS A 116 -15.15 11.86 -1.51
N SER A 117 -15.39 12.58 -0.40
CA SER A 117 -14.34 13.36 0.30
C SER A 117 -13.80 12.66 1.52
N ASP A 118 -14.45 11.59 1.93
CA ASP A 118 -14.20 10.89 3.19
C ASP A 118 -14.34 9.38 3.01
N SER A 119 -13.94 8.63 4.03
CA SER A 119 -14.14 7.20 4.12
C SER A 119 -14.60 6.85 5.53
N PHE A 120 -15.59 5.97 5.64
CA PHE A 120 -16.03 5.44 6.95
C PHE A 120 -14.89 4.80 7.75
N PHE A 121 -13.90 4.26 7.05
CA PHE A 121 -12.76 3.56 7.68
C PHE A 121 -11.61 4.51 8.05
N SER A 122 -11.64 5.77 7.56
CA SER A 122 -10.57 6.74 7.80
C SER A 122 -10.56 7.18 9.27
N THR A 123 -9.36 7.45 9.78
CA THR A 123 -9.14 8.18 11.05
C THR A 123 -9.01 9.68 10.84
N HIS A 124 -8.91 10.11 9.59
CA HIS A 124 -8.68 11.49 9.19
C HIS A 124 -9.85 11.96 8.34
N HIS A 125 -10.67 12.83 8.91
CA HIS A 125 -11.90 13.33 8.30
C HIS A 125 -11.76 14.80 7.90
N PRO A 126 -12.46 15.25 6.83
CA PRO A 126 -12.52 16.68 6.49
C PRO A 126 -13.10 17.49 7.65
N THR A 127 -12.34 18.47 8.13
CA THR A 127 -12.75 19.38 9.22
C THR A 127 -13.56 20.58 8.71
N SER A 128 -13.58 20.80 7.40
CA SER A 128 -14.23 21.96 6.76
C SER A 128 -14.81 21.57 5.39
N THR A 129 -15.82 22.32 4.96
CA THR A 129 -16.39 22.20 3.62
C THR A 129 -15.39 22.56 2.51
N THR A 130 -14.34 23.32 2.82
CA THR A 130 -13.26 23.62 1.89
C THR A 130 -12.36 22.43 1.60
N GLN A 131 -12.45 21.36 2.37
CA GLN A 131 -11.73 20.11 2.15
C GLN A 131 -12.55 19.09 1.33
N ARG A 132 -13.48 19.59 0.52
CA ARG A 132 -14.33 18.79 -0.37
C ARG A 132 -14.21 19.31 -1.81
N PRO A 133 -14.45 18.46 -2.84
CA PRO A 133 -14.47 18.90 -4.22
C PRO A 133 -15.71 19.74 -4.53
N HIS A 134 -15.65 20.51 -5.60
CA HIS A 134 -16.83 21.18 -6.15
C HIS A 134 -17.80 20.21 -6.82
N VAL A 135 -17.25 19.20 -7.50
CA VAL A 135 -18.00 18.28 -8.35
C VAL A 135 -17.36 16.90 -8.38
N ILE A 136 -18.18 15.87 -8.51
CA ILE A 136 -17.75 14.52 -8.80
C ILE A 136 -17.95 14.26 -10.31
N ILE A 137 -16.90 13.80 -10.98
CA ILE A 137 -16.89 13.47 -12.41
C ILE A 137 -16.74 11.94 -12.56
N TYR A 138 -17.54 11.32 -13.43
CA TYR A 138 -17.53 9.89 -13.72
C TYR A 138 -17.04 9.63 -15.15
N PRO A 139 -15.73 9.61 -15.43
CA PRO A 139 -15.21 9.35 -16.76
C PRO A 139 -15.59 7.95 -17.24
N GLN A 140 -15.78 7.81 -18.55
CA GLN A 140 -16.22 6.57 -19.19
C GLN A 140 -15.08 5.87 -19.96
N SER A 141 -13.94 6.52 -20.14
CA SER A 141 -12.78 6.00 -20.88
C SER A 141 -11.46 6.63 -20.43
N THR A 142 -10.34 6.00 -20.80
CA THR A 142 -8.99 6.56 -20.66
C THR A 142 -8.83 7.89 -21.39
N GLU A 143 -9.44 8.01 -22.56
CA GLU A 143 -9.41 9.20 -23.41
C GLU A 143 -10.14 10.38 -22.75
N GLU A 144 -11.29 10.14 -22.11
CA GLU A 144 -12.00 11.16 -21.33
C GLU A 144 -11.14 11.63 -20.14
N VAL A 145 -10.51 10.71 -19.38
CA VAL A 145 -9.58 11.08 -18.32
C VAL A 145 -8.45 11.95 -18.87
N SER A 146 -7.87 11.61 -20.02
CA SER A 146 -6.84 12.40 -20.69
C SER A 146 -7.31 13.82 -21.02
N GLN A 147 -8.52 13.96 -21.58
CA GLN A 147 -9.07 15.27 -21.94
C GLN A 147 -9.36 16.10 -20.70
N ILE A 148 -9.91 15.50 -19.64
CA ILE A 148 -10.16 16.17 -18.36
C ILE A 148 -8.86 16.67 -17.75
N LEU A 149 -7.83 15.82 -17.67
CA LEU A 149 -6.53 16.18 -17.10
C LEU A 149 -5.82 17.28 -17.90
N LYS A 150 -5.94 17.31 -19.23
CA LYS A 150 -5.44 18.43 -20.04
C LYS A 150 -6.03 19.76 -19.64
N ILE A 151 -7.36 19.80 -19.39
CA ILE A 151 -8.04 21.00 -18.93
C ILE A 151 -7.59 21.35 -17.50
N CYS A 152 -7.55 20.36 -16.59
CA CYS A 152 -7.08 20.57 -15.23
C CYS A 152 -5.64 21.09 -15.19
N HIS A 153 -4.77 20.56 -16.06
CA HIS A 153 -3.41 21.03 -16.22
C HIS A 153 -3.36 22.45 -16.78
N GLU A 154 -4.13 22.77 -17.82
CA GLU A 154 -4.20 24.12 -18.40
C GLU A 154 -4.55 25.17 -17.34
N TYR A 155 -5.57 24.89 -16.52
CA TYR A 155 -6.14 25.83 -15.55
C TYR A 155 -5.64 25.63 -14.10
N ASN A 156 -4.70 24.75 -13.82
CA ASN A 156 -4.19 24.43 -12.48
C ASN A 156 -5.29 23.94 -11.50
N VAL A 157 -6.24 23.14 -11.97
CA VAL A 157 -7.34 22.61 -11.15
C VAL A 157 -6.88 21.36 -10.41
N PRO A 158 -6.94 21.30 -9.06
CA PRO A 158 -6.62 20.12 -8.29
C PRO A 158 -7.59 18.97 -8.58
N VAL A 159 -7.05 17.75 -8.65
CA VAL A 159 -7.79 16.52 -8.98
C VAL A 159 -7.48 15.46 -7.94
N VAL A 160 -8.52 14.84 -7.35
CA VAL A 160 -8.40 13.64 -6.53
C VAL A 160 -9.11 12.49 -7.22
N ALA A 161 -8.39 11.39 -7.43
CA ALA A 161 -8.94 10.18 -8.04
C ALA A 161 -9.48 9.23 -6.97
N ASN A 162 -10.72 8.81 -7.11
CA ASN A 162 -11.43 7.94 -6.19
C ASN A 162 -11.94 6.69 -6.90
N SER A 163 -11.87 5.54 -6.22
CA SER A 163 -12.42 4.29 -6.71
C SER A 163 -13.25 3.60 -5.63
N GLY A 164 -12.69 2.72 -4.79
CA GLY A 164 -13.44 1.97 -3.77
C GLY A 164 -13.85 2.76 -2.52
N LEU A 165 -13.27 3.93 -2.27
CA LEU A 165 -13.54 4.79 -1.10
C LEU A 165 -13.36 4.08 0.25
N THR A 166 -12.41 3.15 0.33
CA THR A 166 -12.10 2.34 1.53
C THR A 166 -10.77 2.70 2.18
N SER A 167 -10.16 3.82 1.80
CA SER A 167 -8.87 4.28 2.33
C SER A 167 -8.97 4.72 3.79
N LEU A 168 -7.83 4.60 4.54
CA LEU A 168 -7.80 4.82 5.99
C LEU A 168 -7.02 6.06 6.42
N GLU A 169 -6.18 6.64 5.53
CA GLU A 169 -5.23 7.68 5.91
C GLU A 169 -5.54 9.03 5.25
N GLY A 170 -6.82 9.29 4.95
CA GLY A 170 -7.28 10.56 4.38
C GLY A 170 -6.89 10.80 2.92
N GLN A 171 -6.66 9.74 2.13
CA GLN A 171 -6.29 9.84 0.71
C GLN A 171 -7.33 10.57 -0.13
N ASN A 172 -8.62 10.47 0.23
CA ASN A 172 -9.74 11.04 -0.52
C ASN A 172 -9.99 12.53 -0.23
N MET A 173 -9.33 13.09 0.80
CA MET A 173 -9.57 14.46 1.25
C MET A 173 -9.05 15.48 0.23
N HIS A 174 -9.85 16.52 -0.06
CA HIS A 174 -9.47 17.64 -0.90
C HIS A 174 -8.82 18.75 -0.06
N THR A 175 -7.51 18.92 -0.18
CA THR A 175 -6.73 19.82 0.69
C THR A 175 -6.56 21.23 0.15
N ARG A 176 -6.93 21.44 -1.13
CA ARG A 176 -6.66 22.68 -1.87
C ARG A 176 -7.93 23.41 -2.31
N GLY A 177 -8.92 23.45 -1.41
CA GLY A 177 -10.12 24.23 -1.55
C GLY A 177 -11.23 23.59 -2.37
N PRO A 178 -12.40 24.27 -2.44
CA PRO A 178 -13.53 23.77 -3.20
C PRO A 178 -13.34 23.88 -4.72
N GLU A 179 -12.38 24.68 -5.22
CA GLU A 179 -12.03 24.78 -6.64
C GLU A 179 -11.22 23.55 -7.10
N SER A 180 -11.75 22.38 -6.82
CA SER A 180 -11.14 21.08 -7.15
C SER A 180 -12.19 20.07 -7.65
N ILE A 181 -11.76 19.04 -8.35
CA ILE A 181 -12.64 17.98 -8.83
C ILE A 181 -12.26 16.63 -8.28
N SER A 182 -13.25 15.76 -8.06
CA SER A 182 -13.05 14.34 -7.81
C SER A 182 -13.32 13.55 -9.08
N LEU A 183 -12.40 12.69 -9.49
CA LEU A 183 -12.64 11.69 -10.54
C LEU A 183 -13.05 10.38 -9.87
N SER A 184 -14.30 9.97 -10.06
CA SER A 184 -14.82 8.70 -9.56
C SER A 184 -14.81 7.65 -10.66
N PHE A 185 -14.18 6.52 -10.40
CA PHE A 185 -14.07 5.41 -11.34
C PHE A 185 -15.19 4.37 -11.21
N ALA A 186 -16.29 4.70 -10.55
CA ALA A 186 -17.43 3.80 -10.38
C ALA A 186 -18.02 3.29 -11.71
N HIS A 187 -17.85 4.04 -12.81
CA HIS A 187 -18.34 3.65 -14.15
C HIS A 187 -17.27 3.01 -15.04
N LEU A 188 -16.04 2.87 -14.57
CA LEU A 188 -14.96 2.14 -15.22
C LEU A 188 -14.70 0.83 -14.47
N ASP A 189 -15.64 -0.11 -14.56
CA ASP A 189 -15.76 -1.33 -13.76
C ASP A 189 -15.74 -2.63 -14.57
N LYS A 190 -15.23 -2.59 -15.82
CA LYS A 190 -15.28 -3.75 -16.72
C LYS A 190 -14.04 -4.62 -16.65
N ILE A 191 -14.23 -5.93 -16.80
CA ILE A 191 -13.18 -6.86 -17.20
C ILE A 191 -12.94 -6.63 -18.71
N VAL A 192 -11.74 -6.12 -19.05
CA VAL A 192 -11.40 -5.74 -20.44
C VAL A 192 -11.01 -6.97 -21.26
N SER A 193 -10.14 -7.82 -20.69
CA SER A 193 -9.75 -9.09 -21.31
C SER A 193 -9.27 -10.09 -20.28
N PHE A 194 -9.50 -11.38 -20.53
CA PHE A 194 -9.12 -12.47 -19.66
C PHE A 194 -8.25 -13.48 -20.40
N HIS A 195 -7.08 -13.80 -19.86
CA HIS A 195 -6.09 -14.68 -20.49
C HIS A 195 -5.70 -15.81 -19.50
N PRO A 196 -6.56 -16.84 -19.39
CA PRO A 196 -6.37 -17.90 -18.39
C PRO A 196 -5.07 -18.67 -18.56
N ASP A 197 -4.62 -18.92 -19.80
CA ASP A 197 -3.38 -19.65 -20.09
C ASP A 197 -2.11 -18.83 -19.76
N ASP A 198 -2.21 -17.49 -19.77
CA ASP A 198 -1.15 -16.58 -19.37
C ASP A 198 -1.20 -16.25 -17.87
N LEU A 199 -2.28 -16.64 -17.17
CA LEU A 199 -2.57 -16.32 -15.78
C LEU A 199 -2.60 -14.81 -15.54
N ASP A 200 -3.31 -14.08 -16.40
CA ASP A 200 -3.55 -12.66 -16.22
C ASP A 200 -4.95 -12.22 -16.68
N VAL A 201 -5.38 -11.09 -16.18
CA VAL A 201 -6.63 -10.43 -16.57
C VAL A 201 -6.40 -8.93 -16.61
N VAL A 202 -7.01 -8.26 -17.59
CA VAL A 202 -7.00 -6.81 -17.73
C VAL A 202 -8.31 -6.26 -17.23
N VAL A 203 -8.26 -5.32 -16.31
CA VAL A 203 -9.43 -4.74 -15.64
C VAL A 203 -9.40 -3.22 -15.64
N GLN A 204 -10.57 -2.61 -15.56
CA GLN A 204 -10.75 -1.19 -15.33
C GLN A 204 -10.62 -0.84 -13.83
N PRO A 205 -10.38 0.44 -13.48
CA PRO A 205 -10.09 0.90 -12.12
C PRO A 205 -11.14 0.54 -11.07
N GLY A 206 -12.41 0.61 -11.43
CA GLY A 206 -13.56 0.42 -10.55
C GLY A 206 -13.91 -1.03 -10.24
N VAL A 207 -13.26 -2.01 -10.89
CA VAL A 207 -13.49 -3.43 -10.62
C VAL A 207 -13.12 -3.76 -9.17
N GLY A 208 -14.09 -4.28 -8.38
CA GLY A 208 -13.84 -4.81 -7.06
C GLY A 208 -13.03 -6.10 -7.11
N TRP A 209 -12.15 -6.33 -6.12
CA TRP A 209 -11.42 -7.59 -6.09
C TRP A 209 -12.35 -8.80 -5.88
N GLN A 210 -13.47 -8.59 -5.18
CA GLN A 210 -14.50 -9.62 -4.99
C GLN A 210 -15.25 -9.89 -6.30
N ASP A 211 -15.59 -8.84 -7.05
CA ASP A 211 -16.25 -8.97 -8.37
C ASP A 211 -15.34 -9.72 -9.34
N LEU A 212 -14.02 -9.50 -9.27
CA LEU A 212 -13.03 -10.26 -10.03
C LEU A 212 -13.02 -11.74 -9.61
N ASP A 213 -13.07 -12.05 -8.32
CA ASP A 213 -13.12 -13.43 -7.82
C ASP A 213 -14.41 -14.14 -8.25
N ASP A 214 -15.54 -13.46 -8.24
CA ASP A 214 -16.84 -13.98 -8.70
C ASP A 214 -16.87 -14.17 -10.22
N PHE A 215 -16.27 -13.26 -10.99
CA PHE A 215 -16.05 -13.43 -12.42
C PHE A 215 -15.22 -14.68 -12.72
N LEU A 216 -14.09 -14.88 -12.00
CA LEU A 216 -13.24 -16.06 -12.16
C LEU A 216 -13.99 -17.35 -11.82
N LYS A 217 -14.73 -17.40 -10.73
CA LYS A 217 -15.54 -18.57 -10.32
C LYS A 217 -16.64 -18.91 -11.31
N SER A 218 -17.25 -17.91 -11.95
CA SER A 218 -18.31 -18.10 -12.94
C SER A 218 -17.80 -18.45 -14.34
N SER A 219 -16.56 -18.06 -14.66
CA SER A 219 -15.95 -18.28 -15.97
C SER A 219 -15.54 -19.75 -16.17
N PRO A 220 -15.87 -20.39 -17.31
CA PRO A 220 -15.50 -21.81 -17.55
C PRO A 220 -14.01 -22.09 -17.37
N ASN A 221 -13.14 -21.18 -17.82
CA ASN A 221 -11.69 -21.30 -17.78
C ASN A 221 -11.07 -20.56 -16.57
N GLY A 222 -11.88 -19.98 -15.68
CA GLY A 222 -11.43 -19.20 -14.53
C GLY A 222 -11.56 -19.88 -13.17
N LYS A 223 -12.41 -20.93 -13.06
CA LYS A 223 -12.77 -21.57 -11.76
C LYS A 223 -11.57 -22.03 -10.92
N HIS A 224 -10.50 -22.42 -11.58
CA HIS A 224 -9.27 -22.87 -10.94
C HIS A 224 -8.29 -21.73 -10.63
N LEU A 225 -8.67 -20.49 -10.95
CA LEU A 225 -7.84 -19.30 -10.76
C LEU A 225 -8.37 -18.42 -9.63
N MET A 226 -7.48 -17.61 -9.06
CA MET A 226 -7.79 -16.61 -8.07
C MET A 226 -6.86 -15.39 -8.21
N PHE A 227 -7.32 -14.25 -7.73
CA PHE A 227 -6.46 -13.10 -7.48
C PHE A 227 -5.82 -13.23 -6.10
N GLY A 228 -4.55 -12.84 -5.94
CA GLY A 228 -3.78 -13.07 -4.70
C GLY A 228 -4.22 -12.16 -3.54
N PRO A 229 -4.04 -10.84 -3.63
CA PRO A 229 -4.37 -9.91 -2.56
C PRO A 229 -5.86 -9.90 -2.21
N ASP A 230 -6.19 -9.90 -0.90
CA ASP A 230 -7.55 -9.98 -0.37
C ASP A 230 -7.78 -8.96 0.77
N PRO A 231 -7.65 -7.64 0.50
CA PRO A 231 -7.86 -6.61 1.53
C PRO A 231 -9.32 -6.54 1.99
N GLY A 232 -9.68 -5.49 2.72
CA GLY A 232 -11.03 -5.24 3.20
C GLY A 232 -12.09 -5.26 2.09
N ILE A 233 -13.33 -5.58 2.48
CA ILE A 233 -14.50 -5.63 1.58
C ILE A 233 -14.73 -4.26 0.92
N GLY A 234 -15.05 -4.26 -0.38
CA GLY A 234 -15.33 -3.07 -1.16
C GLY A 234 -14.10 -2.40 -1.78
N ALA A 235 -12.89 -2.92 -1.52
CA ALA A 235 -11.69 -2.42 -2.18
C ALA A 235 -11.71 -2.74 -3.69
N THR A 236 -11.34 -1.75 -4.50
CA THR A 236 -11.23 -1.87 -5.96
C THR A 236 -9.80 -2.04 -6.40
N ILE A 237 -9.57 -2.66 -7.55
CA ILE A 237 -8.23 -2.99 -8.05
C ILE A 237 -7.34 -1.74 -8.17
N ALA A 238 -7.85 -0.60 -8.68
CA ALA A 238 -7.04 0.61 -8.78
C ALA A 238 -6.77 1.26 -7.41
N GLY A 239 -7.74 1.23 -6.49
CA GLY A 239 -7.51 1.66 -5.10
C GLY A 239 -6.41 0.85 -4.44
N MET A 240 -6.45 -0.48 -4.61
CA MET A 240 -5.41 -1.40 -4.12
C MET A 240 -4.04 -1.11 -4.74
N VAL A 241 -3.97 -0.80 -6.04
CA VAL A 241 -2.72 -0.37 -6.70
C VAL A 241 -2.25 0.95 -6.10
N GLY A 242 -3.16 1.92 -5.93
CA GLY A 242 -2.84 3.24 -5.40
C GLY A 242 -2.18 3.21 -4.03
N THR A 243 -2.64 2.37 -3.13
CA THR A 243 -2.09 2.21 -1.76
C THR A 243 -1.04 1.11 -1.63
N SER A 244 -0.77 0.33 -2.69
CA SER A 244 0.06 -0.88 -2.61
C SER A 244 -0.51 -1.90 -1.61
N ALA A 245 -1.83 -2.10 -1.64
CA ALA A 245 -2.54 -2.94 -0.69
C ALA A 245 -2.02 -4.38 -0.61
N SER A 246 -2.28 -5.00 0.51
CA SER A 246 -1.88 -6.36 0.86
C SER A 246 -3.11 -7.24 1.17
N GLY A 247 -3.16 -7.85 2.34
CA GLY A 247 -4.23 -8.72 2.80
C GLY A 247 -3.71 -10.05 3.36
N THR A 248 -4.63 -10.92 3.78
CA THR A 248 -4.26 -12.17 4.46
C THR A 248 -3.49 -13.16 3.56
N ASN A 249 -3.77 -13.13 2.26
CA ASN A 249 -3.13 -14.02 1.30
C ASN A 249 -1.77 -13.51 0.79
N ALA A 250 -1.39 -12.27 1.15
CA ALA A 250 -0.13 -11.66 0.68
C ALA A 250 1.11 -12.44 1.12
N TYR A 251 1.06 -13.08 2.28
CA TYR A 251 2.14 -13.97 2.75
C TYR A 251 2.58 -14.98 1.69
N LYS A 252 1.65 -15.58 0.95
CA LYS A 252 1.96 -16.55 -0.11
C LYS A 252 2.06 -15.92 -1.48
N TYR A 253 1.14 -15.03 -1.80
CA TYR A 253 0.95 -14.57 -3.18
C TYR A 253 1.57 -13.19 -3.45
N GLY A 254 2.11 -12.53 -2.41
CA GLY A 254 2.62 -11.17 -2.48
C GLY A 254 1.54 -10.12 -2.44
N THR A 255 1.96 -8.87 -2.30
CA THR A 255 1.11 -7.67 -2.31
C THR A 255 0.75 -7.24 -3.75
N MET A 256 0.15 -6.08 -3.92
CA MET A 256 -0.06 -5.50 -5.25
C MET A 256 1.24 -5.34 -6.04
N LYS A 257 2.38 -5.12 -5.38
CA LYS A 257 3.71 -5.01 -6.04
C LYS A 257 4.08 -6.25 -6.85
N GLU A 258 3.72 -7.43 -6.37
CA GLU A 258 4.00 -8.72 -7.01
C GLU A 258 2.89 -9.15 -7.98
N ASN A 259 1.69 -8.57 -7.84
CA ASN A 259 0.50 -8.99 -8.56
C ASN A 259 0.08 -8.07 -9.73
N VAL A 260 0.65 -6.88 -9.86
CA VAL A 260 0.44 -6.01 -11.01
C VAL A 260 1.47 -6.29 -12.10
N VAL A 261 0.99 -6.61 -13.30
CA VAL A 261 1.83 -6.87 -14.47
C VAL A 261 2.17 -5.57 -15.19
N ASN A 262 1.18 -4.76 -15.54
CA ASN A 262 1.36 -3.45 -16.16
C ASN A 262 0.15 -2.54 -15.87
N LEU A 263 0.33 -1.27 -16.20
CA LEU A 263 -0.66 -0.21 -16.01
C LEU A 263 -0.77 0.64 -17.27
N THR A 264 -2.00 1.08 -17.60
CA THR A 264 -2.24 2.25 -18.43
C THR A 264 -2.49 3.43 -17.50
N VAL A 265 -1.72 4.51 -17.66
CA VAL A 265 -1.72 5.67 -16.76
C VAL A 265 -1.86 6.94 -17.58
N VAL A 266 -2.67 7.87 -17.09
CA VAL A 266 -2.78 9.23 -17.64
C VAL A 266 -1.99 10.16 -16.73
N LEU A 267 -0.97 10.84 -17.27
CA LEU A 267 -0.12 11.80 -16.57
C LEU A 267 -0.84 13.14 -16.37
N ALA A 268 -0.27 14.02 -15.56
CA ALA A 268 -0.88 15.30 -15.18
C ALA A 268 -1.24 16.19 -16.37
N ASP A 269 -0.48 16.14 -17.47
CA ASP A 269 -0.71 16.88 -18.70
C ASP A 269 -1.69 16.20 -19.68
N GLY A 270 -2.27 15.05 -19.26
CA GLY A 270 -3.16 14.24 -20.07
C GLY A 270 -2.45 13.25 -21.01
N THR A 271 -1.13 13.13 -20.96
CA THR A 271 -0.39 12.14 -21.75
C THR A 271 -0.73 10.73 -21.26
N ILE A 272 -1.11 9.83 -22.17
CA ILE A 272 -1.41 8.43 -21.87
C ILE A 272 -0.14 7.61 -22.06
N ILE A 273 0.22 6.82 -21.06
CA ILE A 273 1.34 5.88 -21.15
C ILE A 273 0.90 4.47 -20.77
N LYS A 274 1.60 3.48 -21.31
CA LYS A 274 1.55 2.09 -20.85
C LYS A 274 2.90 1.73 -20.27
N THR A 275 2.93 1.24 -19.02
CA THR A 275 4.19 1.06 -18.26
C THR A 275 5.06 -0.06 -18.83
N LYS A 276 4.48 -1.13 -19.34
CA LYS A 276 5.13 -2.21 -20.12
C LYS A 276 4.10 -3.09 -20.82
N GLN A 277 4.54 -4.06 -21.61
CA GLN A 277 3.69 -5.09 -22.19
C GLN A 277 3.35 -6.19 -21.16
N ARG A 278 2.55 -7.20 -21.54
CA ARG A 278 2.06 -8.29 -20.67
C ARG A 278 3.06 -9.39 -20.27
N PRO A 279 4.25 -9.60 -20.90
CA PRO A 279 5.09 -10.71 -20.46
C PRO A 279 5.47 -10.63 -18.98
N ARG A 280 5.52 -11.79 -18.32
CA ARG A 280 5.89 -11.91 -16.91
C ARG A 280 7.27 -11.36 -16.57
N LYS A 281 8.22 -11.44 -17.54
CA LYS A 281 9.58 -10.92 -17.40
C LYS A 281 9.82 -9.82 -18.43
N SER A 282 10.40 -8.72 -18.00
CA SER A 282 10.89 -7.67 -18.86
C SER A 282 12.09 -6.99 -18.19
N SER A 283 13.13 -6.72 -18.97
CA SER A 283 14.28 -5.87 -18.60
C SER A 283 14.38 -4.64 -19.52
N ALA A 284 13.27 -4.27 -20.17
CA ALA A 284 13.21 -3.16 -21.12
C ALA A 284 13.03 -1.82 -20.37
N GLY A 285 14.11 -1.25 -19.90
CA GLY A 285 14.13 0.06 -19.23
C GLY A 285 13.79 0.00 -17.73
N TYR A 286 13.43 1.16 -17.17
CA TYR A 286 13.04 1.29 -15.77
C TYR A 286 11.69 0.65 -15.48
N ASP A 287 11.49 0.16 -14.26
CA ASP A 287 10.23 -0.41 -13.81
C ASP A 287 9.21 0.69 -13.46
N LEU A 288 8.59 1.26 -14.50
CA LEU A 288 7.56 2.27 -14.32
C LEU A 288 6.31 1.72 -13.64
N THR A 289 6.01 0.41 -13.78
CA THR A 289 4.85 -0.19 -13.12
C THR A 289 4.94 -0.01 -11.61
N ARG A 290 6.10 -0.31 -11.02
CA ARG A 290 6.30 -0.19 -9.57
C ARG A 290 6.40 1.26 -9.10
N LEU A 291 6.72 2.21 -9.97
CA LEU A 291 6.70 3.63 -9.63
C LEU A 291 5.28 4.13 -9.33
N PHE A 292 4.27 3.64 -10.05
CA PHE A 292 2.88 4.04 -9.85
C PHE A 292 2.16 3.24 -8.75
N ILE A 293 2.65 2.05 -8.38
CA ILE A 293 2.09 1.28 -7.26
C ILE A 293 2.46 1.99 -5.94
N GLY A 294 1.44 2.29 -5.12
CA GLY A 294 1.62 3.05 -3.88
C GLY A 294 1.78 4.56 -4.08
N SER A 295 1.52 5.08 -5.30
CA SER A 295 1.59 6.52 -5.57
C SER A 295 0.33 7.29 -5.16
N GLU A 296 -0.74 6.63 -4.75
CA GLU A 296 -1.99 7.23 -4.26
C GLU A 296 -2.59 8.29 -5.21
N GLY A 297 -2.43 8.09 -6.53
CA GLY A 297 -2.90 9.03 -7.54
C GLY A 297 -2.10 10.33 -7.62
N THR A 298 -0.94 10.44 -6.96
CA THR A 298 -0.12 11.66 -6.97
C THR A 298 0.78 11.80 -8.19
N LEU A 299 1.13 10.70 -8.87
CA LEU A 299 2.04 10.68 -10.02
C LEU A 299 1.33 10.53 -11.37
N GLY A 300 0.09 10.05 -11.35
CA GLY A 300 -0.72 9.78 -12.53
C GLY A 300 -2.01 9.07 -12.16
N ILE A 301 -2.96 9.06 -13.07
CA ILE A 301 -4.27 8.44 -12.91
C ILE A 301 -4.30 7.11 -13.65
N ILE A 302 -4.51 6.02 -12.92
CA ILE A 302 -4.54 4.65 -13.46
C ILE A 302 -5.92 4.41 -14.08
N THR A 303 -5.95 3.98 -15.35
CA THR A 303 -7.19 3.74 -16.09
C THR A 303 -7.35 2.32 -16.62
N GLU A 304 -6.29 1.50 -16.59
CA GLU A 304 -6.33 0.08 -16.93
C GLU A 304 -5.22 -0.65 -16.18
N ILE A 305 -5.54 -1.83 -15.65
CA ILE A 305 -4.61 -2.63 -14.85
C ILE A 305 -4.58 -4.06 -15.39
N THR A 306 -3.40 -4.58 -15.71
CA THR A 306 -3.21 -6.01 -15.88
C THR A 306 -2.75 -6.62 -14.58
N VAL A 307 -3.54 -7.52 -14.01
CA VAL A 307 -3.19 -8.24 -12.78
C VAL A 307 -2.87 -9.71 -13.06
N LYS A 308 -1.94 -10.22 -12.27
CA LYS A 308 -1.54 -11.61 -12.27
C LYS A 308 -2.57 -12.46 -11.53
N LEU A 309 -2.86 -13.63 -12.05
CA LEU A 309 -3.68 -14.64 -11.40
C LEU A 309 -2.82 -15.81 -10.90
N HIS A 310 -3.36 -16.51 -9.92
CA HIS A 310 -2.76 -17.68 -9.30
C HIS A 310 -3.68 -18.89 -9.42
N VAL A 311 -3.09 -20.08 -9.44
CA VAL A 311 -3.89 -21.31 -9.36
C VAL A 311 -4.40 -21.48 -7.94
N ARG A 312 -5.71 -21.61 -7.80
CA ARG A 312 -6.38 -21.85 -6.53
C ARG A 312 -5.97 -23.22 -5.97
N PRO A 313 -5.64 -23.34 -4.70
CA PRO A 313 -5.40 -24.67 -4.11
C PRO A 313 -6.63 -25.55 -4.27
N VAL A 314 -6.41 -26.82 -4.58
CA VAL A 314 -7.50 -27.81 -4.76
C VAL A 314 -8.25 -28.04 -3.45
N LYS A 315 -7.52 -28.01 -2.34
CA LYS A 315 -8.04 -28.11 -0.99
C LYS A 315 -7.37 -27.07 -0.09
N GLU A 316 -8.11 -26.55 0.86
CA GLU A 316 -7.61 -25.63 1.88
C GLU A 316 -8.23 -25.98 3.24
N LEU A 317 -7.42 -25.96 4.28
CA LEU A 317 -7.84 -26.09 5.68
C LEU A 317 -7.48 -24.84 6.45
N VAL A 318 -8.31 -24.52 7.46
CA VAL A 318 -7.99 -23.53 8.48
C VAL A 318 -7.55 -24.27 9.75
N THR A 319 -6.40 -23.86 10.27
CA THR A 319 -5.86 -24.38 11.54
C THR A 319 -5.70 -23.23 12.51
N VAL A 320 -6.03 -23.47 13.76
CA VAL A 320 -6.00 -22.49 14.85
C VAL A 320 -5.14 -23.02 15.98
N ALA A 321 -4.16 -22.23 16.43
CA ALA A 321 -3.26 -22.57 17.54
C ALA A 321 -3.24 -21.45 18.57
N THR A 322 -3.66 -21.76 19.80
CA THR A 322 -3.72 -20.81 20.93
C THR A 322 -2.51 -20.97 21.83
N PHE A 323 -1.88 -19.86 22.23
CA PHE A 323 -0.64 -19.84 23.00
C PHE A 323 -0.80 -19.14 24.36
N PRO A 324 0.15 -19.38 25.31
CA PRO A 324 0.12 -18.71 26.61
C PRO A 324 0.21 -17.20 26.49
N ASP A 325 1.06 -16.69 25.59
CA ASP A 325 1.34 -15.27 25.34
C ASP A 325 1.82 -15.03 23.89
N ILE A 326 2.00 -13.76 23.55
CA ILE A 326 2.43 -13.29 22.22
C ILE A 326 3.83 -13.83 21.83
N LYS A 327 4.75 -13.98 22.80
CA LYS A 327 6.12 -14.44 22.52
C LYS A 327 6.13 -15.87 21.97
N HIS A 328 5.32 -16.76 22.55
CA HIS A 328 5.20 -18.14 22.09
C HIS A 328 4.53 -18.23 20.71
N ALA A 329 3.48 -17.42 20.48
CA ALA A 329 2.85 -17.32 19.17
C ALA A 329 3.83 -16.82 18.10
N ALA A 330 4.52 -15.72 18.37
CA ALA A 330 5.49 -15.15 17.43
C ALA A 330 6.69 -16.08 17.16
N ALA A 331 7.20 -16.80 18.18
CA ALA A 331 8.27 -17.78 18.00
C ALA A 331 7.83 -18.93 17.08
N THR A 332 6.57 -19.39 17.20
CA THR A 332 5.98 -20.39 16.32
C THR A 332 5.93 -19.90 14.88
N ALA A 333 5.37 -18.70 14.65
CA ALA A 333 5.28 -18.10 13.32
C ALA A 333 6.68 -17.92 12.71
N GLN A 334 7.64 -17.36 13.46
CA GLN A 334 9.01 -17.14 13.02
C GLN A 334 9.69 -18.46 12.61
N TYR A 335 9.52 -19.54 13.38
CA TYR A 335 10.09 -20.83 13.03
C TYR A 335 9.49 -21.37 11.73
N LEU A 336 8.15 -21.32 11.62
CA LEU A 336 7.44 -21.78 10.42
C LEU A 336 7.87 -21.01 9.16
N ILE A 337 8.05 -19.71 9.26
CA ILE A 337 8.44 -18.84 8.15
C ILE A 337 9.92 -19.08 7.76
N ALA A 338 10.82 -19.05 8.75
CA ALA A 338 12.26 -18.98 8.49
C ALA A 338 12.95 -20.34 8.37
N ARG A 339 12.34 -21.42 8.87
CA ARG A 339 13.03 -22.71 9.04
C ARG A 339 12.27 -23.94 8.57
N SER A 340 10.94 -23.88 8.42
CA SER A 340 10.16 -25.09 8.11
C SER A 340 10.15 -25.46 6.63
N GLY A 341 10.34 -24.48 5.73
CA GLY A 341 10.15 -24.67 4.29
C GLY A 341 8.69 -24.87 3.86
N LEU A 342 7.73 -24.68 4.78
CA LEU A 342 6.30 -24.77 4.47
C LEU A 342 5.84 -23.60 3.61
N HIS A 343 4.91 -23.90 2.71
CA HIS A 343 4.25 -22.90 1.86
C HIS A 343 2.81 -22.69 2.31
N LEU A 344 2.63 -22.11 3.51
CA LEU A 344 1.31 -21.77 4.04
C LEU A 344 0.65 -20.66 3.20
N ASN A 345 -0.68 -20.67 3.12
CA ASN A 345 -1.40 -19.64 2.35
C ASN A 345 -1.53 -18.33 3.12
N ALA A 346 -1.71 -18.40 4.44
CA ALA A 346 -1.77 -17.25 5.33
C ALA A 346 -1.33 -17.63 6.75
N ILE A 347 -0.77 -16.66 7.49
CA ILE A 347 -0.45 -16.74 8.91
C ILE A 347 -0.90 -15.44 9.57
N GLU A 348 -1.92 -15.54 10.43
CA GLU A 348 -2.55 -14.40 11.09
C GLU A 348 -2.48 -14.52 12.60
N ILE A 349 -2.44 -13.40 13.31
CA ILE A 349 -2.46 -13.35 14.77
C ILE A 349 -3.65 -12.53 15.27
N LEU A 350 -4.28 -12.99 16.34
CA LEU A 350 -5.18 -12.21 17.18
C LEU A 350 -4.69 -12.31 18.62
N ASP A 351 -4.61 -11.16 19.33
CA ASP A 351 -4.24 -11.16 20.74
C ASP A 351 -5.39 -11.60 21.66
N SER A 352 -5.14 -11.68 22.97
CA SER A 352 -6.15 -12.08 23.94
C SER A 352 -7.34 -11.13 23.99
N THR A 353 -7.12 -9.84 23.81
CA THR A 353 -8.19 -8.82 23.83
C THR A 353 -9.06 -8.95 22.59
N MET A 354 -8.45 -9.12 21.40
CA MET A 354 -9.21 -9.37 20.18
C MET A 354 -10.04 -10.65 20.27
N MET A 355 -9.47 -11.71 20.84
CA MET A 355 -10.22 -12.97 21.05
C MET A 355 -11.41 -12.77 22.00
N SER A 356 -11.30 -11.90 23.02
CA SER A 356 -12.44 -11.56 23.87
C SER A 356 -13.52 -10.77 23.12
N PHE A 357 -13.13 -9.82 22.25
CA PHE A 357 -14.08 -9.05 21.43
C PHE A 357 -14.83 -9.95 20.45
N VAL A 358 -14.13 -10.89 19.81
CA VAL A 358 -14.76 -11.91 18.95
C VAL A 358 -15.76 -12.76 19.71
N ASN A 359 -15.41 -13.22 20.93
CA ASN A 359 -16.30 -14.00 21.77
C ASN A 359 -17.54 -13.22 22.24
N GLU A 360 -17.39 -11.93 22.54
CA GLU A 360 -18.49 -11.04 22.92
C GLU A 360 -19.49 -10.79 21.78
N SER A 361 -19.02 -10.83 20.54
CA SER A 361 -19.87 -10.70 19.35
C SER A 361 -20.45 -12.04 18.86
N ALA A 362 -20.02 -13.18 19.43
CA ALA A 362 -20.51 -14.49 19.04
C ALA A 362 -21.95 -14.72 19.52
N ILE A 363 -22.82 -15.15 18.60
CA ILE A 363 -24.22 -15.48 18.89
C ILE A 363 -24.34 -16.83 19.64
N ASP A 364 -23.39 -17.74 19.42
CA ASP A 364 -23.40 -19.12 19.93
C ASP A 364 -22.20 -19.37 20.86
N ASP A 365 -22.48 -19.55 22.13
CA ASP A 365 -21.48 -19.81 23.17
C ASP A 365 -20.62 -21.05 22.89
N SER A 366 -21.14 -22.03 22.16
CA SER A 366 -20.40 -23.26 21.82
C SER A 366 -19.25 -23.02 20.84
N LYS A 367 -19.25 -21.86 20.20
CA LYS A 367 -18.23 -21.44 19.21
C LYS A 367 -17.18 -20.49 19.78
N LYS A 368 -17.17 -20.26 21.10
CA LYS A 368 -16.20 -19.38 21.75
C LYS A 368 -14.80 -19.96 21.73
N PHE A 369 -13.85 -19.07 21.55
CA PHE A 369 -12.43 -19.37 21.58
C PHE A 369 -11.85 -19.16 22.98
N ILE A 370 -10.66 -19.70 23.23
CA ILE A 370 -9.88 -19.36 24.42
C ILE A 370 -9.35 -17.93 24.24
N GLU A 371 -9.56 -17.07 25.25
CA GLU A 371 -9.13 -15.66 25.23
C GLU A 371 -7.63 -15.51 25.51
N LYS A 372 -6.84 -16.01 24.59
CA LYS A 372 -5.38 -15.95 24.60
C LYS A 372 -4.88 -15.69 23.19
N PRO A 373 -3.61 -15.24 23.03
CA PRO A 373 -3.02 -15.05 21.71
C PRO A 373 -3.16 -16.29 20.84
N THR A 374 -3.70 -16.12 19.66
CA THR A 374 -4.09 -17.23 18.78
C THR A 374 -3.58 -16.97 17.37
N LEU A 375 -2.90 -17.96 16.81
CA LEU A 375 -2.52 -18.00 15.39
C LEU A 375 -3.60 -18.71 14.57
N PHE A 376 -3.88 -18.15 13.41
CA PHE A 376 -4.75 -18.70 12.39
C PHE A 376 -3.92 -18.97 11.14
N PHE A 377 -4.01 -20.18 10.63
CA PHE A 377 -3.30 -20.60 9.42
C PHE A 377 -4.29 -21.03 8.35
N LYS A 378 -4.04 -20.59 7.09
CA LYS A 378 -4.59 -21.25 5.92
C LYS A 378 -3.54 -22.19 5.33
N ILE A 379 -3.91 -23.44 5.15
CA ILE A 379 -3.02 -24.49 4.65
C ILE A 379 -3.64 -25.08 3.39
N GLY A 380 -3.03 -24.82 2.24
CA GLY A 380 -3.54 -25.26 0.95
C GLY A 380 -2.62 -26.28 0.28
N GLY A 381 -3.23 -27.21 -0.46
CA GLY A 381 -2.48 -28.25 -1.17
C GLY A 381 -3.25 -28.88 -2.34
N HIS A 382 -2.55 -29.74 -3.09
CA HIS A 382 -3.13 -30.49 -4.20
C HIS A 382 -3.89 -31.74 -3.74
N SER A 383 -3.52 -32.29 -2.58
CA SER A 383 -4.14 -33.47 -2.00
C SER A 383 -4.26 -33.36 -0.49
N GLN A 384 -5.04 -34.27 0.11
CA GLN A 384 -5.22 -34.32 1.55
C GLN A 384 -3.93 -34.70 2.26
N GLU A 385 -3.14 -35.59 1.70
CA GLU A 385 -1.88 -36.08 2.28
C GLU A 385 -0.88 -34.92 2.47
N ILE A 386 -0.78 -34.02 1.47
CA ILE A 386 0.08 -32.84 1.56
C ILE A 386 -0.38 -31.91 2.68
N ILE A 387 -1.68 -31.71 2.79
CA ILE A 387 -2.26 -30.85 3.84
C ILE A 387 -2.00 -31.48 5.21
N ASP A 388 -2.25 -32.78 5.37
CA ASP A 388 -2.07 -33.50 6.62
C ASP A 388 -0.61 -33.45 7.11
N GLU A 389 0.34 -33.56 6.18
CA GLU A 389 1.77 -33.41 6.49
C GLU A 389 2.10 -31.98 6.95
N GLN A 390 1.59 -30.98 6.27
CA GLN A 390 1.78 -29.58 6.68
C GLN A 390 1.14 -29.28 8.04
N VAL A 391 -0.09 -29.74 8.28
CA VAL A 391 -0.79 -29.58 9.56
C VAL A 391 0.00 -30.27 10.68
N LYS A 392 0.53 -31.46 10.43
CA LYS A 392 1.36 -32.19 11.39
C LYS A 392 2.60 -31.37 11.78
N LEU A 393 3.32 -30.80 10.81
CA LEU A 393 4.52 -30.02 11.10
C LEU A 393 4.17 -28.70 11.83
N VAL A 394 3.08 -28.02 11.44
CA VAL A 394 2.60 -26.84 12.17
C VAL A 394 2.27 -27.20 13.61
N ARG A 395 1.62 -28.34 13.86
CA ARG A 395 1.32 -28.85 15.20
C ARG A 395 2.58 -29.12 16.01
N GLU A 396 3.56 -29.84 15.44
CA GLU A 396 4.83 -30.16 16.11
C GLU A 396 5.58 -28.89 16.54
N VAL A 397 5.62 -27.87 15.69
CA VAL A 397 6.25 -26.57 16.01
C VAL A 397 5.45 -25.82 17.09
N ALA A 398 4.12 -25.86 17.03
CA ALA A 398 3.27 -25.25 18.03
C ALA A 398 3.43 -25.92 19.41
N GLU A 399 3.53 -27.24 19.45
CA GLU A 399 3.78 -28.03 20.67
C GLU A 399 5.15 -27.70 21.30
N GLN A 400 6.19 -27.52 20.48
CA GLN A 400 7.51 -27.07 20.94
C GLN A 400 7.46 -25.65 21.57
N ASN A 401 6.46 -24.86 21.20
CA ASN A 401 6.22 -23.51 21.73
C ASN A 401 5.04 -23.45 22.71
N ASN A 402 4.78 -24.52 23.44
CA ASN A 402 3.80 -24.57 24.53
C ASN A 402 2.35 -24.21 24.10
N VAL A 403 1.90 -24.69 22.93
CA VAL A 403 0.53 -24.50 22.49
C VAL A 403 -0.48 -24.96 23.55
N VAL A 404 -1.48 -24.13 23.85
CA VAL A 404 -2.55 -24.42 24.82
C VAL A 404 -3.66 -25.26 24.18
N LYS A 405 -4.02 -24.93 22.93
CA LYS A 405 -5.03 -25.62 22.13
C LYS A 405 -4.64 -25.58 20.67
N PHE A 406 -4.79 -26.70 19.99
CA PHE A 406 -4.59 -26.83 18.56
C PHE A 406 -5.84 -27.45 17.93
N GLN A 407 -6.38 -26.82 16.90
CA GLN A 407 -7.60 -27.25 16.22
C GLN A 407 -7.47 -27.03 14.72
N SER A 408 -7.84 -28.04 13.93
CA SER A 408 -7.97 -27.92 12.47
C SER A 408 -9.41 -28.16 12.08
N SER A 409 -9.87 -27.49 11.04
CA SER A 409 -11.17 -27.74 10.41
C SER A 409 -11.18 -29.10 9.70
N ASN A 410 -12.36 -29.67 9.53
CA ASN A 410 -12.56 -30.92 8.81
C ASN A 410 -13.26 -30.72 7.45
N ASN A 411 -13.86 -29.57 7.22
CA ASN A 411 -14.64 -29.25 6.03
C ASN A 411 -14.68 -27.74 5.76
N GLU A 412 -15.26 -27.33 4.63
CA GLU A 412 -15.36 -25.92 4.23
C GLU A 412 -16.23 -25.07 5.17
N GLU A 413 -17.25 -25.65 5.79
CA GLU A 413 -18.10 -24.94 6.76
C GLU A 413 -17.30 -24.58 8.03
N GLU A 414 -16.53 -25.54 8.55
CA GLU A 414 -15.63 -25.28 9.69
C GLU A 414 -14.52 -24.31 9.32
N ASN A 415 -13.97 -24.36 8.07
CA ASN A 415 -13.05 -23.36 7.56
C ASN A 415 -13.64 -21.95 7.68
N ALA A 416 -14.87 -21.78 7.19
CA ALA A 416 -15.55 -20.48 7.21
C ALA A 416 -15.79 -20.00 8.65
N ILE A 417 -16.19 -20.89 9.55
CA ILE A 417 -16.44 -20.58 10.97
C ILE A 417 -15.13 -20.14 11.65
N LEU A 418 -14.06 -20.92 11.54
CA LEU A 418 -12.78 -20.59 12.17
C LEU A 418 -12.18 -19.28 11.61
N TRP A 419 -12.23 -19.09 10.27
CA TRP A 419 -11.70 -17.89 9.64
C TRP A 419 -12.57 -16.65 9.89
N SER A 420 -13.85 -16.81 10.21
CA SER A 420 -14.74 -15.69 10.51
C SER A 420 -14.26 -14.86 11.70
N ALA A 421 -13.64 -15.48 12.70
CA ALA A 421 -13.04 -14.78 13.84
C ALA A 421 -12.01 -13.73 13.39
N ARG A 422 -11.17 -14.08 12.42
CA ARG A 422 -10.19 -13.13 11.86
C ARG A 422 -10.85 -12.02 11.04
N ARG A 423 -11.86 -12.36 10.23
CA ARG A 423 -12.56 -11.38 9.38
C ARG A 423 -13.37 -10.36 10.17
N GLN A 424 -13.92 -10.74 11.30
CA GLN A 424 -14.83 -9.92 12.10
C GLN A 424 -14.11 -9.00 13.08
N GLY A 425 -12.77 -9.01 13.15
CA GLY A 425 -12.01 -8.29 14.16
C GLY A 425 -12.38 -6.82 14.30
N LEU A 426 -12.46 -6.06 13.20
CA LEU A 426 -12.85 -4.65 13.23
C LEU A 426 -14.30 -4.48 13.76
N TRP A 427 -15.24 -5.25 13.22
CA TRP A 427 -16.65 -5.15 13.62
C TRP A 427 -16.88 -5.57 15.07
N SER A 428 -16.18 -6.62 15.52
CA SER A 428 -16.18 -7.05 16.93
C SER A 428 -15.62 -5.95 17.84
N THR A 429 -14.59 -5.24 17.39
CA THR A 429 -14.01 -4.10 18.12
C THR A 429 -15.02 -2.95 18.24
N ILE A 430 -15.68 -2.56 17.13
CA ILE A 430 -16.71 -1.51 17.14
C ILE A 430 -17.86 -1.90 18.06
N GLN A 431 -18.39 -3.13 17.96
CA GLN A 431 -19.47 -3.62 18.81
C GLN A 431 -19.08 -3.64 20.29
N TYR A 432 -17.83 -3.97 20.59
CA TYR A 432 -17.33 -3.92 21.97
C TYR A 432 -17.22 -2.46 22.46
N GLY A 433 -16.82 -1.55 21.59
CA GLY A 433 -16.73 -0.10 21.86
C GLY A 433 -18.03 0.47 22.40
N SER A 434 -19.18 0.05 21.84
CA SER A 434 -20.51 0.51 22.31
C SER A 434 -20.84 0.15 23.76
N LYS A 435 -20.12 -0.84 24.33
CA LYS A 435 -20.33 -1.30 25.72
C LYS A 435 -19.40 -0.63 26.73
N ILE A 436 -18.21 -0.15 26.28
CA ILE A 436 -17.16 0.28 27.21
C ILE A 436 -16.78 1.76 27.10
N LEU A 437 -17.10 2.41 25.98
CA LEU A 437 -16.85 3.83 25.82
C LEU A 437 -17.87 4.66 26.60
N GLU A 438 -17.46 5.85 27.03
CA GLU A 438 -18.32 6.74 27.81
C GLU A 438 -19.50 7.26 26.98
N ASP A 439 -19.27 7.52 25.69
CA ASP A 439 -20.31 7.86 24.72
C ASP A 439 -20.41 6.75 23.67
N PRO A 440 -21.45 5.90 23.74
CA PRO A 440 -21.67 4.82 22.77
C PRO A 440 -22.09 5.28 21.38
N GLU A 441 -22.51 6.55 21.21
CA GLU A 441 -22.90 7.10 19.91
C GLU A 441 -21.68 7.73 19.19
N ASP A 442 -20.59 8.01 19.94
CA ASP A 442 -19.34 8.56 19.42
C ASP A 442 -18.22 7.51 19.48
N ILE A 443 -18.36 6.41 18.74
CA ILE A 443 -17.35 5.35 18.67
C ILE A 443 -16.34 5.68 17.58
N GLN A 444 -15.11 5.92 17.98
CA GLN A 444 -13.97 6.07 17.07
C GLN A 444 -13.06 4.85 17.17
N VAL A 445 -12.55 4.39 16.03
CA VAL A 445 -11.57 3.30 15.97
C VAL A 445 -10.36 3.76 15.17
N TRP A 446 -9.21 3.86 15.81
CA TRP A 446 -7.96 4.07 15.08
C TRP A 446 -7.36 2.73 14.70
N THR A 447 -7.40 2.40 13.43
CA THR A 447 -6.74 1.21 12.89
C THR A 447 -5.33 1.58 12.47
N THR A 448 -4.35 1.16 13.26
CA THR A 448 -2.92 1.40 12.97
C THR A 448 -2.37 0.36 11.99
N ASP A 449 -1.16 0.59 11.47
CA ASP A 449 -0.60 -0.25 10.42
C ASP A 449 0.93 -0.19 10.43
N ILE A 450 1.54 -0.74 11.48
CA ILE A 450 2.99 -0.85 11.56
C ILE A 450 3.47 -2.21 11.07
N ALA A 451 4.65 -2.23 10.45
CA ALA A 451 5.35 -3.49 10.17
C ALA A 451 6.81 -3.39 10.64
N VAL A 452 7.34 -4.52 11.10
CA VAL A 452 8.73 -4.64 11.55
C VAL A 452 9.33 -5.94 11.00
N PRO A 453 10.67 -6.08 10.95
CA PRO A 453 11.28 -7.39 10.75
C PRO A 453 10.63 -8.42 11.69
N ILE A 454 10.30 -9.60 11.16
CA ILE A 454 9.49 -10.62 11.88
C ILE A 454 10.09 -10.96 13.26
N SER A 455 11.43 -10.92 13.39
CA SER A 455 12.14 -11.14 14.66
C SER A 455 11.81 -10.11 15.74
N ASN A 456 11.40 -8.91 15.36
CA ASN A 456 11.08 -7.80 16.27
C ASN A 456 9.59 -7.70 16.61
N LEU A 457 8.74 -8.52 15.97
CA LEU A 457 7.28 -8.39 16.08
C LEU A 457 6.78 -8.64 17.50
N ALA A 458 7.27 -9.67 18.18
CA ALA A 458 6.88 -9.93 19.56
C ALA A 458 7.24 -8.77 20.51
N GLN A 459 8.40 -8.14 20.27
CA GLN A 459 8.86 -7.00 21.06
C GLN A 459 7.97 -5.78 20.85
N VAL A 460 7.72 -5.39 19.57
CA VAL A 460 6.90 -4.20 19.29
C VAL A 460 5.48 -4.35 19.82
N ILE A 461 4.88 -5.56 19.72
CA ILE A 461 3.55 -5.81 20.28
C ILE A 461 3.57 -5.72 21.82
N SER A 462 4.54 -6.36 22.49
CA SER A 462 4.61 -6.36 23.95
C SER A 462 4.81 -4.95 24.50
N GLU A 463 5.80 -4.20 23.99
CA GLU A 463 6.09 -2.84 24.45
C GLU A 463 4.95 -1.87 24.19
N THR A 464 4.23 -2.04 23.06
CA THR A 464 3.06 -1.21 22.73
C THR A 464 1.87 -1.55 23.64
N ASN A 465 1.63 -2.84 23.92
CA ASN A 465 0.59 -3.25 24.88
C ASN A 465 0.83 -2.67 26.27
N ASP A 466 2.09 -2.71 26.75
CA ASP A 466 2.46 -2.15 28.05
C ASP A 466 2.23 -0.64 28.09
N ASP A 467 2.61 0.08 27.05
CA ASP A 467 2.42 1.53 26.93
C ASP A 467 0.92 1.91 26.89
N LEU A 468 0.10 1.24 26.09
CA LEU A 468 -1.34 1.48 25.99
C LEU A 468 -2.04 1.21 27.32
N ASN A 469 -1.70 0.10 28.00
CA ASN A 469 -2.25 -0.24 29.30
C ASN A 469 -1.88 0.80 30.38
N ALA A 470 -0.61 1.23 30.43
CA ALA A 470 -0.15 2.25 31.36
C ALA A 470 -0.76 3.63 31.11
N SER A 471 -1.18 3.91 29.87
CA SER A 471 -1.75 5.18 29.44
C SER A 471 -3.28 5.27 29.56
N GLY A 472 -3.92 4.28 30.23
CA GLY A 472 -5.37 4.28 30.49
C GLY A 472 -6.23 3.73 29.35
N PHE A 473 -5.64 3.02 28.37
CA PHE A 473 -6.35 2.33 27.29
C PHE A 473 -6.58 0.84 27.59
N TYR A 474 -6.41 0.41 28.84
CA TYR A 474 -6.68 -0.97 29.23
C TYR A 474 -8.06 -1.42 28.76
N LYS A 475 -8.13 -2.55 28.03
CA LYS A 475 -9.32 -3.07 27.35
C LYS A 475 -9.96 -2.16 26.30
N LYS A 476 -9.32 -1.07 25.92
CA LYS A 476 -9.76 -0.17 24.84
C LYS A 476 -8.93 -0.32 23.56
N PHE A 477 -8.18 -1.40 23.43
CA PHE A 477 -7.46 -1.74 22.21
C PHE A 477 -7.37 -3.25 22.05
N SER A 478 -7.12 -3.67 20.84
CA SER A 478 -6.86 -5.07 20.48
C SER A 478 -5.78 -5.14 19.40
N VAL A 479 -5.15 -6.30 19.24
CA VAL A 479 -4.13 -6.53 18.22
C VAL A 479 -4.54 -7.65 17.30
N MET A 480 -4.45 -7.38 16.01
CA MET A 480 -4.54 -8.38 14.95
C MET A 480 -3.51 -8.09 13.86
N GLY A 481 -3.16 -9.06 13.03
CA GLY A 481 -2.23 -8.73 11.95
C GLY A 481 -1.73 -9.92 11.14
N HIS A 482 -1.08 -9.55 10.04
CA HIS A 482 -0.43 -10.44 9.10
C HIS A 482 0.97 -10.82 9.63
N ILE A 483 0.98 -11.67 10.67
CA ILE A 483 2.24 -12.03 11.36
C ILE A 483 3.25 -12.67 10.39
N GLY A 484 2.76 -13.30 9.32
CA GLY A 484 3.59 -13.86 8.25
C GLY A 484 4.46 -12.83 7.55
N ASP A 485 4.01 -11.58 7.49
CA ASP A 485 4.67 -10.45 6.81
C ASP A 485 5.28 -9.44 7.80
N GLY A 486 5.21 -9.70 9.10
CA GLY A 486 5.71 -8.79 10.14
C GLY A 486 4.82 -7.58 10.38
N ASN A 487 3.60 -7.57 9.84
CA ASN A 487 2.64 -6.47 9.98
C ASN A 487 1.65 -6.73 11.11
N CYS A 488 1.31 -5.69 11.86
CA CYS A 488 0.26 -5.75 12.87
C CYS A 488 -0.54 -4.44 12.97
N HIS A 489 -1.82 -4.60 13.29
CA HIS A 489 -2.77 -3.53 13.50
C HIS A 489 -3.20 -3.50 14.96
N PHE A 490 -3.03 -2.35 15.60
CA PHE A 490 -3.66 -2.05 16.86
C PHE A 490 -4.94 -1.28 16.55
N LEU A 491 -6.05 -1.78 17.03
CA LEU A 491 -7.35 -1.13 16.91
C LEU A 491 -7.66 -0.43 18.24
N LEU A 492 -7.48 0.89 18.27
CA LEU A 492 -7.70 1.69 19.48
C LEU A 492 -9.13 2.24 19.47
N LEU A 493 -9.87 1.98 20.54
CA LEU A 493 -11.22 2.50 20.80
C LEU A 493 -11.14 3.79 21.62
N TYR A 494 -11.78 4.85 21.15
CA TYR A 494 -11.85 6.12 21.88
C TYR A 494 -13.11 6.91 21.49
N ASN A 495 -13.47 7.92 22.28
CA ASN A 495 -14.42 8.96 21.87
C ASN A 495 -13.65 10.17 21.31
N THR A 496 -14.28 10.96 20.45
CA THR A 496 -13.66 12.10 19.78
C THR A 496 -12.91 13.04 20.73
N LYS A 497 -13.40 13.24 21.95
CA LYS A 497 -12.74 14.02 23.01
C LYS A 497 -11.37 13.49 23.43
N ASP A 498 -11.11 12.20 23.23
CA ASP A 498 -9.85 11.52 23.58
C ASP A 498 -8.88 11.40 22.38
N TYR A 499 -9.24 11.97 21.21
CA TYR A 499 -8.43 11.91 19.98
C TYR A 499 -6.96 12.30 20.22
N GLY A 500 -6.72 13.42 20.93
CA GLY A 500 -5.36 13.87 21.21
C GLY A 500 -4.53 12.88 22.02
N LYS A 501 -5.16 12.13 22.94
CA LYS A 501 -4.48 11.07 23.70
C LYS A 501 -4.18 9.87 22.80
N ALA A 502 -5.17 9.43 22.03
CA ALA A 502 -5.01 8.32 21.08
C ALA A 502 -3.87 8.63 20.08
N LYS A 503 -3.83 9.86 19.53
CA LYS A 503 -2.79 10.33 18.62
C LYS A 503 -1.39 10.21 19.21
N VAL A 504 -1.16 10.69 20.43
CA VAL A 504 0.15 10.59 21.11
C VAL A 504 0.58 9.13 21.27
N LEU A 505 -0.35 8.23 21.55
CA LEU A 505 -0.07 6.80 21.67
C LEU A 505 0.30 6.16 20.34
N VAL A 506 -0.41 6.53 19.27
CA VAL A 506 -0.10 6.08 17.91
C VAL A 506 1.26 6.62 17.45
N ASP A 507 1.58 7.90 17.73
CA ASP A 507 2.89 8.47 17.41
C ASP A 507 4.03 7.67 18.10
N ARG A 508 3.89 7.36 19.40
CA ARG A 508 4.87 6.53 20.12
C ARG A 508 4.98 5.10 19.60
N MET A 509 3.87 4.53 19.14
CA MET A 509 3.86 3.20 18.51
C MET A 509 4.65 3.20 17.22
N VAL A 510 4.41 4.18 16.35
CA VAL A 510 5.16 4.34 15.09
C VAL A 510 6.65 4.56 15.37
N GLU A 511 7.01 5.47 16.30
CA GLU A 511 8.42 5.67 16.69
C GLU A 511 9.09 4.38 17.17
N ARG A 512 8.36 3.55 17.91
CA ARG A 512 8.86 2.25 18.39
C ARG A 512 9.10 1.29 17.21
N ALA A 513 8.17 1.23 16.25
CA ALA A 513 8.35 0.42 15.04
C ALA A 513 9.56 0.89 14.22
N LEU A 514 9.72 2.21 14.02
CA LEU A 514 10.86 2.76 13.28
C LEU A 514 12.20 2.49 13.98
N LYS A 515 12.26 2.54 15.32
CA LYS A 515 13.46 2.17 16.09
C LYS A 515 13.83 0.69 15.96
N LEU A 516 12.87 -0.15 15.62
CA LEU A 516 13.03 -1.59 15.38
C LEU A 516 13.18 -1.92 13.88
N GLU A 517 13.68 -0.97 13.08
CA GLU A 517 13.89 -1.11 11.62
C GLU A 517 12.59 -1.39 10.83
N GLY A 518 11.47 -0.89 11.37
CA GLY A 518 10.14 -1.06 10.78
C GLY A 518 9.69 0.10 9.93
N THR A 519 8.40 0.09 9.59
CA THR A 519 7.72 1.12 8.80
C THR A 519 6.46 1.63 9.52
N SER A 520 6.09 2.86 9.22
CA SER A 520 4.84 3.48 9.70
C SER A 520 3.59 2.93 9.02
N THR A 521 3.74 2.28 7.86
CA THR A 521 2.63 1.73 7.08
C THR A 521 3.03 0.44 6.36
N GLY A 522 2.30 -0.65 6.65
CA GLY A 522 2.46 -1.94 5.97
C GLY A 522 1.65 -2.01 4.68
N GLU A 523 0.38 -1.57 4.71
CA GLU A 523 -0.55 -1.73 3.59
C GLU A 523 -1.58 -0.60 3.42
N HIS A 524 -1.81 0.28 4.44
CA HIS A 524 -2.84 1.33 4.37
C HIS A 524 -2.46 2.50 3.46
N GLY A 525 -1.20 2.60 3.06
CA GLY A 525 -0.65 3.77 2.40
C GLY A 525 -0.32 4.90 3.38
N VAL A 526 0.10 6.02 2.84
CA VAL A 526 0.59 7.17 3.62
C VAL A 526 -0.49 8.24 3.81
N GLY A 527 -1.18 8.59 2.74
CA GLY A 527 -2.22 9.62 2.72
C GLY A 527 -1.73 10.95 3.31
N ILE A 528 -2.60 11.54 4.14
CA ILE A 528 -2.28 12.69 4.99
C ILE A 528 -1.77 12.20 6.35
N GLY A 529 -2.38 11.13 6.87
CA GLY A 529 -2.21 10.68 8.25
C GLY A 529 -0.79 10.28 8.63
N LYS A 530 -0.04 9.70 7.69
CA LYS A 530 1.30 9.17 7.96
C LYS A 530 2.43 9.95 7.31
N ARG A 531 2.16 10.97 6.50
CA ARG A 531 3.19 11.73 5.78
C ARG A 531 4.25 12.36 6.70
N LYS A 532 3.89 12.67 7.94
CA LYS A 532 4.79 13.24 8.95
C LYS A 532 5.90 12.28 9.39
N TYR A 533 5.72 10.98 9.21
CA TYR A 533 6.71 9.97 9.62
C TYR A 533 7.77 9.69 8.55
N LEU A 534 7.49 10.01 7.28
CA LEU A 534 8.34 9.59 6.16
C LEU A 534 9.79 10.07 6.27
N GLU A 535 10.01 11.33 6.68
CA GLU A 535 11.37 11.85 6.82
C GLU A 535 12.13 11.20 7.98
N THR A 536 11.43 10.78 9.03
CA THR A 536 12.03 10.01 10.13
C THR A 536 12.37 8.59 9.68
N GLU A 537 11.49 7.98 8.86
CA GLU A 537 11.65 6.60 8.39
C GLU A 537 12.72 6.47 7.30
N LEU A 538 12.70 7.35 6.29
CA LEU A 538 13.48 7.20 5.06
C LEU A 538 14.65 8.19 4.94
N GLY A 539 14.66 9.21 5.80
CA GLY A 539 15.58 10.34 5.72
C GLY A 539 15.12 11.42 4.72
N THR A 540 15.39 12.68 5.05
CA THR A 540 14.97 13.86 4.28
C THR A 540 15.39 13.78 2.81
N THR A 541 16.63 13.37 2.51
CA THR A 541 17.13 13.28 1.14
C THR A 541 16.34 12.30 0.27
N SER A 542 15.87 11.18 0.83
CA SER A 542 15.02 10.22 0.11
C SER A 542 13.65 10.82 -0.21
N VAL A 543 13.07 11.57 0.73
CA VAL A 543 11.81 12.27 0.53
C VAL A 543 11.97 13.41 -0.48
N ASP A 544 13.09 14.12 -0.47
CA ASP A 544 13.43 15.14 -1.47
C ASP A 544 13.55 14.57 -2.89
N LEU A 545 14.05 13.33 -3.02
CA LEU A 545 14.02 12.63 -4.31
C LEU A 545 12.59 12.30 -4.74
N MET A 546 11.72 11.88 -3.82
CA MET A 546 10.30 11.65 -4.13
C MET A 546 9.60 12.95 -4.55
N ARG A 547 9.89 14.09 -3.90
CA ARG A 547 9.43 15.42 -4.32
C ARG A 547 9.88 15.76 -5.74
N HIS A 548 11.14 15.46 -6.07
CA HIS A 548 11.69 15.67 -7.41
C HIS A 548 10.95 14.85 -8.48
N ILE A 549 10.68 13.57 -8.22
CA ILE A 549 9.88 12.70 -9.10
C ILE A 549 8.47 13.25 -9.28
N LYS A 550 7.83 13.68 -8.20
CA LYS A 550 6.51 14.31 -8.26
C LYS A 550 6.51 15.55 -9.14
N LEU A 551 7.49 16.45 -8.97
CA LEU A 551 7.61 17.67 -9.77
C LEU A 551 7.96 17.41 -11.24
N LEU A 552 8.66 16.30 -11.53
CA LEU A 552 8.94 15.88 -12.91
C LEU A 552 7.66 15.43 -13.64
N LEU A 553 6.78 14.69 -12.96
CA LEU A 553 5.55 14.12 -13.54
C LEU A 553 4.33 15.03 -13.40
N ASP A 554 4.30 15.87 -12.38
CA ASP A 554 3.24 16.84 -12.11
C ASP A 554 3.81 18.17 -11.59
N PRO A 555 4.41 18.98 -12.49
CA PRO A 555 5.05 20.23 -12.11
C PRO A 555 4.09 21.26 -11.51
N LYS A 556 2.79 21.17 -11.82
CA LYS A 556 1.74 22.04 -11.28
C LYS A 556 1.15 21.53 -9.97
N ARG A 557 1.51 20.31 -9.57
CA ARG A 557 1.07 19.66 -8.32
C ARG A 557 -0.45 19.53 -8.19
N ILE A 558 -1.13 19.31 -9.32
CA ILE A 558 -2.60 19.21 -9.38
C ILE A 558 -3.12 17.82 -8.98
N LEU A 559 -2.32 16.75 -9.14
CA LEU A 559 -2.75 15.38 -8.85
C LEU A 559 -2.62 15.06 -7.37
N ASN A 560 -3.74 14.79 -6.74
CA ASN A 560 -3.91 14.44 -5.33
C ASN A 560 -2.95 15.20 -4.39
N PRO A 561 -3.02 16.53 -4.35
CA PRO A 561 -2.04 17.35 -3.64
C PRO A 561 -1.97 17.00 -2.14
N ASP A 562 -0.78 17.23 -1.56
CA ASP A 562 -0.48 17.10 -0.12
C ASP A 562 -0.55 15.67 0.46
N LYS A 563 -0.68 14.66 -0.37
CA LYS A 563 -0.62 13.26 0.05
C LYS A 563 0.82 12.73 -0.03
N ILE A 564 1.14 11.74 0.78
CA ILE A 564 2.43 11.04 0.90
C ILE A 564 3.50 11.89 1.58
N PHE A 565 3.76 13.12 1.16
CA PHE A 565 4.73 14.06 1.74
C PHE A 565 4.32 15.50 1.49
N LYS A 566 4.86 16.43 2.28
CA LYS A 566 4.71 17.87 2.03
C LYS A 566 5.42 18.26 0.73
N ILE A 567 4.74 19.05 -0.11
CA ILE A 567 5.27 19.59 -1.38
C ILE A 567 5.07 21.10 -1.49
N ASP A 568 4.48 21.70 -0.49
CA ASP A 568 4.32 23.12 -0.31
C ASP A 568 4.96 23.52 1.03
N PRO A 569 5.99 24.40 1.04
CA PRO A 569 6.64 24.80 2.28
C PRO A 569 5.70 25.55 3.24
N ASN A 570 4.60 26.11 2.72
CA ASN A 570 3.59 26.82 3.52
C ASN A 570 2.39 25.93 3.93
N ASP A 571 2.47 24.62 3.67
CA ASP A 571 1.43 23.67 4.08
C ASP A 571 1.40 23.49 5.60
N LYS A 572 0.26 23.83 6.22
CA LYS A 572 -0.02 23.70 7.66
C LYS A 572 -1.01 22.59 7.99
N LEU A 573 -1.28 21.69 7.04
CA LEU A 573 -2.31 20.66 7.20
C LEU A 573 -2.05 19.76 8.43
N ASP A 574 -0.79 19.42 8.71
CA ASP A 574 -0.44 18.60 9.88
C ASP A 574 -0.74 19.33 11.19
N GLU A 575 -0.52 20.66 11.24
CA GLU A 575 -0.83 21.48 12.41
C GLU A 575 -2.35 21.57 12.64
N MET A 576 -3.13 21.65 11.55
CA MET A 576 -4.60 21.65 11.60
C MET A 576 -5.15 20.30 12.08
N MET A 577 -4.57 19.21 11.61
CA MET A 577 -4.94 17.85 12.02
C MET A 577 -4.54 17.57 13.49
N ASP A 578 -3.58 18.28 14.03
CA ASP A 578 -3.12 18.16 15.41
C ASP A 578 -4.01 18.94 16.43
N GLY A 579 -5.13 19.53 15.98
CA GLY A 579 -6.07 20.24 16.85
C GLY A 579 -5.71 21.72 17.10
N GLY A 580 -4.84 22.30 16.26
CA GLY A 580 -4.59 23.72 16.25
C GLY A 580 -5.83 24.48 15.77
N GLU A 581 -6.42 25.37 16.62
CA GLU A 581 -7.42 26.33 16.19
C GLU A 581 -6.84 27.22 15.07
N VAL A 582 -7.21 26.94 13.84
CA VAL A 582 -7.01 27.90 12.77
C VAL A 582 -8.03 29.01 12.97
N LYS A 583 -7.59 30.18 13.41
CA LYS A 583 -8.42 31.39 13.33
C LYS A 583 -8.83 31.53 11.88
N GLU A 584 -10.12 31.33 11.63
CA GLU A 584 -10.73 31.67 10.34
C GLU A 584 -10.37 33.12 10.02
N GLY A 585 -9.51 33.30 9.03
CA GLY A 585 -9.27 34.60 8.44
C GLY A 585 -10.59 35.08 7.88
N SER A 586 -11.09 36.19 8.40
CA SER A 586 -12.30 36.86 7.95
C SER A 586 -12.26 37.04 6.44
N GLY A 587 -12.82 36.08 5.71
CA GLY A 587 -13.10 36.19 4.29
C GLY A 587 -14.30 37.12 4.14
N CYS A 588 -14.08 38.32 3.63
CA CYS A 588 -15.12 39.19 3.16
C CYS A 588 -15.82 38.62 1.94
N CYS A 589 -17.15 38.61 2.01
CA CYS A 589 -18.21 38.58 0.98
C CYS A 589 -18.22 37.40 0.01
#